data_287f682c0640f5affc49e981f65cf121
#
_entry.id   287f682c0640f5affc49e981f65cf121
#
_cell.length_a   1.000
_cell.length_b   1.000
_cell.length_c   1.000
_cell.angle_alpha   90.00
_cell.angle_beta   90.00
_cell.angle_gamma   90.00
#
_symmetry.space_group_name_H-M   'P 1'
#
loop_
_entity.id
_entity.type
_entity.pdbx_description
1 polymer ?
#
loop_
_entity_poly.entity_id
_entity_poly.type
_entity_poly.pdbx_seq_one_letter_code
_entity_poly.pdbx_strand_id
1 'polypeptide(L)'
;MNETAVRVRGLRKRYGDLDAVNGVDLDIPHGAVFALLGPNGAGKSTTVEILEGHRRRTGGEVSVLDVDPGRPTRDWRSRIGIVPQTSNEQPQLSVREMVRHFAGYYPAPRDPDEVVEAVGLTEKAGARLAQLSGGQRRRVDVALGIIGDPELLFLDEPTTGFDPDARRRFWKLIESLAGDGTTILLTTHYLDEAEALADRVGVIAGGRLVEVGTPRELGGRATAKARVSWTGPEGPQALETHSPTQVVSELSQKFDGEIPGLTVTRPTLEDTYLSMIGADR
;
A
#
# COMPACT_ATOMS: atom_id res chain seq x y z
N MET A 1 -10.76 20.98 12.10
CA MET A 1 -10.84 19.55 11.76
C MET A 1 -9.46 18.95 12.08
N ASN A 2 -9.40 17.75 12.62
CA ASN A 2 -8.13 17.08 12.91
C ASN A 2 -7.44 16.80 11.56
N GLU A 3 -6.14 17.11 11.43
CA GLU A 3 -5.40 16.94 10.16
C GLU A 3 -5.10 15.46 9.84
N THR A 4 -5.35 14.54 10.79
CA THR A 4 -5.02 13.12 10.69
C THR A 4 -6.24 12.21 10.69
N ALA A 5 -6.39 11.39 9.65
CA ALA A 5 -7.42 10.35 9.57
C ALA A 5 -7.13 9.16 10.50
N VAL A 6 -5.85 8.81 10.66
CA VAL A 6 -5.42 7.74 11.58
C VAL A 6 -4.32 8.25 12.48
N ARG A 7 -4.50 8.09 13.80
CA ARG A 7 -3.50 8.40 14.83
C ARG A 7 -3.30 7.20 15.73
N VAL A 8 -2.05 6.76 15.87
CA VAL A 8 -1.65 5.61 16.69
C VAL A 8 -0.51 6.03 17.62
N ARG A 9 -0.60 5.67 18.90
CA ARG A 9 0.45 5.94 19.88
C ARG A 9 0.71 4.70 20.74
N GLY A 10 1.93 4.21 20.68
CA GLY A 10 2.41 3.07 21.46
C GLY A 10 1.59 1.81 21.28
N LEU A 11 1.04 1.55 20.08
CA LEU A 11 0.17 0.42 19.81
C LEU A 11 0.86 -0.89 20.14
N ARG A 12 0.17 -1.74 20.93
CA ARG A 12 0.65 -3.07 21.32
C ARG A 12 -0.41 -4.12 21.07
N LYS A 13 0.04 -5.28 20.57
CA LYS A 13 -0.75 -6.49 20.49
C LYS A 13 0.08 -7.70 20.85
N ARG A 14 -0.33 -8.40 21.89
CA ARG A 14 0.32 -9.61 22.39
C ARG A 14 -0.62 -10.81 22.25
N TYR A 15 -0.09 -11.95 21.83
CA TYR A 15 -0.72 -13.26 21.78
C TYR A 15 0.12 -14.25 22.59
N GLY A 16 -0.36 -14.59 23.80
CA GLY A 16 0.46 -15.38 24.71
C GLY A 16 1.82 -14.69 24.96
N ASP A 17 2.91 -15.32 24.55
CA ASP A 17 4.27 -14.78 24.69
C ASP A 17 4.77 -14.01 23.47
N LEU A 18 4.00 -13.98 22.37
CA LEU A 18 4.37 -13.28 21.14
C LEU A 18 3.85 -11.84 21.14
N ASP A 19 4.75 -10.87 21.08
CA ASP A 19 4.44 -9.47 20.80
C ASP A 19 4.35 -9.26 19.29
N ALA A 20 3.14 -9.41 18.73
CA ALA A 20 2.88 -9.25 17.30
C ALA A 20 2.95 -7.77 16.85
N VAL A 21 2.62 -6.82 17.73
CA VAL A 21 2.80 -5.38 17.56
C VAL A 21 3.36 -4.82 18.86
N ASN A 22 4.46 -4.08 18.78
CA ASN A 22 5.23 -3.67 19.95
C ASN A 22 5.62 -2.19 19.90
N GLY A 23 4.68 -1.32 20.24
CA GLY A 23 4.92 0.12 20.41
C GLY A 23 4.95 0.86 19.06
N VAL A 24 4.00 0.61 18.18
CA VAL A 24 3.86 1.34 16.90
C VAL A 24 3.25 2.70 17.14
N ASP A 25 3.92 3.74 16.60
CA ASP A 25 3.44 5.13 16.49
C ASP A 25 3.26 5.47 15.02
N LEU A 26 2.06 5.96 14.63
CA LEU A 26 1.73 6.23 13.24
C LEU A 26 0.72 7.37 13.14
N ASP A 27 0.95 8.27 12.17
CA ASP A 27 -0.01 9.29 11.75
C ASP A 27 -0.22 9.21 10.24
N ILE A 28 -1.49 9.14 9.82
CA ILE A 28 -1.90 9.20 8.41
C ILE A 28 -2.78 10.43 8.23
N PRO A 29 -2.35 11.42 7.43
CA PRO A 29 -3.17 12.59 7.11
C PRO A 29 -4.42 12.22 6.32
N HIS A 30 -5.47 13.05 6.39
CA HIS A 30 -6.61 12.92 5.51
C HIS A 30 -6.20 13.05 4.04
N GLY A 31 -6.81 12.25 3.16
CA GLY A 31 -6.55 12.23 1.71
C GLY A 31 -5.21 11.60 1.31
N ALA A 32 -4.37 11.19 2.25
CA ALA A 32 -3.08 10.58 1.94
C ALA A 32 -3.22 9.08 1.60
N VAL A 33 -2.39 8.62 0.68
CA VAL A 33 -2.15 7.19 0.43
C VAL A 33 -0.95 6.75 1.25
N PHE A 34 -1.18 5.87 2.21
CA PHE A 34 -0.15 5.32 3.09
C PHE A 34 0.07 3.83 2.80
N ALA A 35 1.29 3.43 2.48
CA ALA A 35 1.66 2.02 2.32
C ALA A 35 2.37 1.49 3.56
N LEU A 36 1.91 0.36 4.11
CA LEU A 36 2.57 -0.35 5.19
C LEU A 36 3.32 -1.57 4.63
N LEU A 37 4.64 -1.47 4.57
CA LEU A 37 5.55 -2.52 4.09
C LEU A 37 6.10 -3.34 5.24
N GLY A 38 6.38 -4.62 4.99
CA GLY A 38 7.06 -5.49 5.94
C GLY A 38 7.00 -6.96 5.51
N PRO A 39 7.88 -7.83 6.03
CA PRO A 39 7.85 -9.26 5.74
C PRO A 39 6.59 -9.91 6.33
N ASN A 40 6.34 -11.16 5.92
CA ASN A 40 5.28 -11.96 6.52
C ASN A 40 5.53 -12.15 8.01
N GLY A 41 4.49 -12.00 8.83
CA GLY A 41 4.61 -12.08 10.29
C GLY A 41 5.14 -10.81 10.98
N ALA A 42 5.44 -9.72 10.24
CA ALA A 42 5.95 -8.48 10.82
C ALA A 42 4.92 -7.69 11.66
N GLY A 43 3.64 -8.07 11.61
CA GLY A 43 2.56 -7.39 12.35
C GLY A 43 1.68 -6.49 11.48
N LYS A 44 1.84 -6.45 10.15
CA LYS A 44 1.02 -5.63 9.22
C LYS A 44 -0.48 -5.88 9.39
N SER A 45 -0.94 -7.09 9.07
CA SER A 45 -2.38 -7.45 9.15
C SER A 45 -2.93 -7.26 10.56
N THR A 46 -2.15 -7.61 11.60
CA THR A 46 -2.56 -7.37 13.00
C THR A 46 -2.77 -5.88 13.28
N THR A 47 -1.87 -5.02 12.78
CA THR A 47 -1.99 -3.56 12.93
C THR A 47 -3.23 -3.06 12.18
N VAL A 48 -3.41 -3.43 10.92
CA VAL A 48 -4.56 -3.01 10.10
C VAL A 48 -5.89 -3.51 10.70
N GLU A 49 -6.00 -4.78 11.11
CA GLU A 49 -7.20 -5.33 11.74
C GLU A 49 -7.59 -4.60 13.06
N ILE A 50 -6.60 -4.05 13.77
CA ILE A 50 -6.87 -3.21 14.94
C ILE A 50 -7.44 -1.85 14.52
N LEU A 51 -6.90 -1.24 13.45
CA LEU A 51 -7.39 0.03 12.91
C LEU A 51 -8.80 -0.10 12.31
N GLU A 52 -9.11 -1.23 11.71
CA GLU A 52 -10.43 -1.61 11.18
C GLU A 52 -11.48 -1.90 12.29
N GLY A 53 -11.01 -2.05 13.54
CA GLY A 53 -11.88 -2.43 14.66
C GLY A 53 -12.25 -3.91 14.72
N HIS A 54 -11.62 -4.75 13.89
CA HIS A 54 -11.83 -6.21 13.89
C HIS A 54 -11.07 -6.91 15.02
N ARG A 55 -10.00 -6.28 15.50
CA ARG A 55 -9.12 -6.86 16.53
C ARG A 55 -8.91 -5.91 17.70
N ARG A 56 -8.95 -6.43 18.93
CA ARG A 56 -8.65 -5.62 20.11
C ARG A 56 -7.13 -5.53 20.33
N ARG A 57 -6.63 -4.33 20.56
CA ARG A 57 -5.26 -4.07 21.02
C ARG A 57 -5.07 -4.51 22.48
N THR A 58 -3.84 -4.75 22.91
CA THR A 58 -3.49 -5.00 24.30
C THR A 58 -2.96 -3.76 25.02
N GLY A 59 -2.57 -2.72 24.27
CA GLY A 59 -2.10 -1.45 24.81
C GLY A 59 -1.98 -0.38 23.74
N GLY A 60 -1.70 0.85 24.17
CA GLY A 60 -1.60 2.01 23.31
C GLY A 60 -2.94 2.70 23.02
N GLU A 61 -2.86 3.81 22.30
CA GLU A 61 -4.00 4.63 21.91
C GLU A 61 -4.15 4.60 20.39
N VAL A 62 -5.39 4.51 19.91
CA VAL A 62 -5.73 4.50 18.48
C VAL A 62 -6.95 5.34 18.27
N SER A 63 -6.88 6.24 17.29
CA SER A 63 -7.99 7.00 16.76
C SER A 63 -8.03 6.86 15.25
N VAL A 64 -9.18 6.50 14.71
CA VAL A 64 -9.46 6.38 13.28
C VAL A 64 -10.69 7.21 12.98
N LEU A 65 -10.56 8.25 12.13
CA LEU A 65 -11.62 9.24 11.87
C LEU A 65 -12.24 9.78 13.18
N ASP A 66 -11.35 10.12 14.15
CA ASP A 66 -11.67 10.64 15.50
C ASP A 66 -12.40 9.66 16.44
N VAL A 67 -12.48 8.37 16.08
CA VAL A 67 -13.13 7.33 16.91
C VAL A 67 -12.11 6.26 17.31
N ASP A 68 -12.25 5.73 18.54
CA ASP A 68 -11.52 4.54 18.96
C ASP A 68 -12.11 3.29 18.29
N PRO A 69 -11.35 2.61 17.37
CA PRO A 69 -11.86 1.42 16.68
C PRO A 69 -12.14 0.24 17.61
N GLY A 70 -11.65 0.26 18.86
CA GLY A 70 -12.02 -0.72 19.89
C GLY A 70 -13.47 -0.58 20.39
N ARG A 71 -14.16 0.53 20.04
CA ARG A 71 -15.56 0.83 20.36
C ARG A 71 -16.30 1.40 19.14
N PRO A 72 -16.34 0.66 18.00
CA PRO A 72 -16.84 1.19 16.74
C PRO A 72 -18.35 1.37 16.80
N THR A 73 -18.84 2.51 16.31
CA THR A 73 -20.26 2.78 16.09
C THR A 73 -20.69 2.32 14.69
N ARG A 74 -22.01 2.25 14.44
CA ARG A 74 -22.53 1.95 13.10
C ARG A 74 -22.18 3.08 12.11
N ASP A 75 -22.28 4.30 12.55
CA ASP A 75 -21.93 5.49 11.77
C ASP A 75 -20.45 5.47 11.37
N TRP A 76 -19.56 5.23 12.34
CA TRP A 76 -18.13 5.10 12.03
C TRP A 76 -17.83 3.99 11.00
N ARG A 77 -18.51 2.83 11.11
CA ARG A 77 -18.33 1.73 10.14
C ARG A 77 -18.78 2.10 8.74
N SER A 78 -19.76 2.98 8.58
CA SER A 78 -20.19 3.44 7.26
C SER A 78 -19.20 4.40 6.59
N ARG A 79 -18.27 4.99 7.36
CA ARG A 79 -17.22 5.90 6.88
C ARG A 79 -15.93 5.18 6.47
N ILE A 80 -15.80 3.89 6.73
CA ILE A 80 -14.63 3.09 6.34
C ILE A 80 -15.00 2.04 5.30
N GLY A 81 -14.07 1.83 4.36
CA GLY A 81 -14.11 0.72 3.43
C GLY A 81 -13.01 -0.29 3.76
N ILE A 82 -13.29 -1.57 3.60
CA ILE A 82 -12.32 -2.64 3.89
C ILE A 82 -12.31 -3.62 2.73
N VAL A 83 -11.11 -3.88 2.21
CA VAL A 83 -10.85 -4.91 1.20
C VAL A 83 -9.89 -5.93 1.78
N PRO A 84 -10.38 -7.01 2.40
CA PRO A 84 -9.55 -8.00 3.07
C PRO A 84 -8.73 -8.83 2.08
N GLN A 85 -7.66 -9.49 2.53
CA GLN A 85 -6.83 -10.36 1.69
C GLN A 85 -7.63 -11.52 1.07
N THR A 86 -8.57 -12.08 1.81
CA THR A 86 -9.48 -13.13 1.36
C THR A 86 -10.92 -12.75 1.65
N SER A 87 -11.82 -12.97 0.69
CA SER A 87 -13.24 -12.71 0.85
C SER A 87 -14.06 -14.01 0.86
N ASN A 88 -15.13 -14.01 1.67
CA ASN A 88 -16.15 -15.04 1.65
C ASN A 88 -17.24 -14.66 0.64
N GLU A 89 -17.11 -15.17 -0.58
CA GLU A 89 -18.01 -14.85 -1.67
C GLU A 89 -19.38 -15.56 -1.55
N GLN A 90 -20.43 -14.89 -2.02
CA GLN A 90 -21.72 -15.52 -2.32
C GLN A 90 -21.75 -15.91 -3.81
N PRO A 91 -21.37 -17.14 -4.18
CA PRO A 91 -21.06 -17.52 -5.56
C PRO A 91 -22.28 -17.46 -6.51
N GLN A 92 -23.49 -17.38 -5.97
CA GLN A 92 -24.74 -17.39 -6.71
C GLN A 92 -25.14 -16.02 -7.28
N LEU A 93 -24.70 -14.93 -6.66
CA LEU A 93 -25.03 -13.58 -7.11
C LEU A 93 -24.18 -13.17 -8.32
N SER A 94 -24.74 -12.34 -9.19
CA SER A 94 -24.00 -11.61 -10.20
C SER A 94 -23.22 -10.45 -9.57
N VAL A 95 -22.24 -9.93 -10.29
CA VAL A 95 -21.45 -8.75 -9.85
C VAL A 95 -22.38 -7.60 -9.48
N ARG A 96 -23.29 -7.23 -10.38
CA ARG A 96 -24.24 -6.12 -10.17
C ARG A 96 -25.16 -6.36 -8.97
N GLU A 97 -25.69 -7.57 -8.81
CA GLU A 97 -26.52 -7.91 -7.65
C GLU A 97 -25.75 -7.80 -6.35
N MET A 98 -24.51 -8.27 -6.31
CA MET A 98 -23.66 -8.17 -5.14
C MET A 98 -23.40 -6.72 -4.75
N VAL A 99 -22.96 -5.88 -5.70
CA VAL A 99 -22.66 -4.47 -5.44
C VAL A 99 -23.91 -3.71 -4.98
N ARG A 100 -25.06 -3.93 -5.65
CA ARG A 100 -26.35 -3.36 -5.23
C ARG A 100 -26.82 -3.82 -3.85
N HIS A 101 -26.61 -5.09 -3.53
CA HIS A 101 -26.92 -5.62 -2.21
C HIS A 101 -26.13 -4.92 -1.12
N PHE A 102 -24.81 -4.75 -1.33
CA PHE A 102 -23.94 -4.06 -0.38
C PHE A 102 -24.24 -2.56 -0.29
N ALA A 103 -24.61 -1.89 -1.38
CA ALA A 103 -25.07 -0.51 -1.35
C ALA A 103 -26.18 -0.28 -0.32
N GLY A 104 -27.08 -1.25 -0.14
CA GLY A 104 -28.19 -1.19 0.83
C GLY A 104 -27.77 -1.13 2.32
N TYR A 105 -26.49 -1.36 2.64
CA TYR A 105 -26.00 -1.26 4.01
C TYR A 105 -25.53 0.16 4.39
N TYR A 106 -25.33 1.04 3.40
CA TYR A 106 -24.80 2.39 3.59
C TYR A 106 -25.88 3.45 3.48
N PRO A 107 -25.79 4.56 4.23
CA PRO A 107 -26.80 5.63 4.19
C PRO A 107 -26.76 6.45 2.91
N ALA A 108 -25.59 6.62 2.29
CA ALA A 108 -25.37 7.37 1.06
C ALA A 108 -24.32 6.65 0.20
N PRO A 109 -24.68 5.50 -0.41
CA PRO A 109 -23.74 4.74 -1.23
C PRO A 109 -23.49 5.45 -2.56
N ARG A 110 -22.34 5.14 -3.19
CA ARG A 110 -22.09 5.47 -4.61
C ARG A 110 -23.09 4.71 -5.50
N ASP A 111 -23.26 5.17 -6.74
CA ASP A 111 -24.04 4.42 -7.72
C ASP A 111 -23.39 3.05 -8.00
N PRO A 112 -24.11 1.93 -7.85
CA PRO A 112 -23.57 0.59 -8.06
C PRO A 112 -23.04 0.35 -9.48
N ASP A 113 -23.65 0.93 -10.51
CA ASP A 113 -23.22 0.74 -11.89
C ASP A 113 -21.94 1.56 -12.17
N GLU A 114 -21.80 2.78 -11.62
CA GLU A 114 -20.56 3.55 -11.65
C GLU A 114 -19.41 2.83 -10.92
N VAL A 115 -19.69 2.22 -9.78
CA VAL A 115 -18.68 1.43 -9.05
C VAL A 115 -18.24 0.21 -9.86
N VAL A 116 -19.16 -0.51 -10.50
CA VAL A 116 -18.83 -1.66 -11.38
C VAL A 116 -17.97 -1.21 -12.57
N GLU A 117 -18.24 -0.03 -13.12
CA GLU A 117 -17.44 0.57 -14.19
C GLU A 117 -16.04 0.96 -13.68
N ALA A 118 -15.95 1.66 -12.55
CA ALA A 118 -14.69 2.09 -11.95
C ALA A 118 -13.71 0.94 -11.70
N VAL A 119 -14.22 -0.24 -11.28
CA VAL A 119 -13.37 -1.43 -11.11
C VAL A 119 -13.17 -2.23 -12.42
N GLY A 120 -13.69 -1.74 -13.56
CA GLY A 120 -13.51 -2.35 -14.88
C GLY A 120 -14.22 -3.69 -15.04
N LEU A 121 -15.43 -3.82 -14.48
CA LEU A 121 -16.26 -5.04 -14.55
C LEU A 121 -17.57 -4.85 -15.33
N THR A 122 -17.71 -3.79 -16.12
CA THR A 122 -18.92 -3.48 -16.88
C THR A 122 -19.40 -4.66 -17.74
N GLU A 123 -18.49 -5.27 -18.52
CA GLU A 123 -18.80 -6.42 -19.38
C GLU A 123 -19.16 -7.71 -18.58
N LYS A 124 -18.80 -7.74 -17.31
CA LYS A 124 -19.02 -8.86 -16.39
C LYS A 124 -20.11 -8.58 -15.34
N ALA A 125 -20.79 -7.43 -15.44
CA ALA A 125 -21.80 -7.01 -14.46
C ALA A 125 -22.91 -8.06 -14.24
N GLY A 126 -23.32 -8.77 -15.28
CA GLY A 126 -24.29 -9.87 -15.22
C GLY A 126 -23.71 -11.26 -14.95
N ALA A 127 -22.38 -11.42 -14.90
CA ALA A 127 -21.75 -12.72 -14.64
C ALA A 127 -21.84 -13.06 -13.15
N ARG A 128 -22.08 -14.35 -12.84
CA ARG A 128 -22.05 -14.84 -11.45
C ARG A 128 -20.62 -14.83 -10.91
N LEU A 129 -20.46 -14.58 -9.62
CA LEU A 129 -19.14 -14.53 -8.97
C LEU A 129 -18.36 -15.84 -9.15
N ALA A 130 -19.03 -16.99 -9.16
CA ALA A 130 -18.41 -18.29 -9.43
C ALA A 130 -17.75 -18.40 -10.81
N GLN A 131 -18.16 -17.59 -11.79
CA GLN A 131 -17.66 -17.59 -13.18
C GLN A 131 -16.47 -16.64 -13.40
N LEU A 132 -16.12 -15.86 -12.39
CA LEU A 132 -15.05 -14.87 -12.47
C LEU A 132 -13.67 -15.50 -12.25
N SER A 133 -12.64 -14.95 -12.92
CA SER A 133 -11.25 -15.23 -12.56
C SER A 133 -10.90 -14.66 -11.18
N GLY A 134 -9.80 -15.12 -10.56
CA GLY A 134 -9.34 -14.61 -9.27
C GLY A 134 -9.15 -13.08 -9.28
N GLY A 135 -8.51 -12.54 -10.33
CA GLY A 135 -8.34 -11.09 -10.47
C GLY A 135 -9.65 -10.33 -10.71
N GLN A 136 -10.67 -10.96 -11.35
CA GLN A 136 -12.00 -10.34 -11.47
C GLN A 136 -12.75 -10.36 -10.13
N ARG A 137 -12.65 -11.43 -9.35
CA ARG A 137 -13.19 -11.50 -8.00
C ARG A 137 -12.58 -10.44 -7.10
N ARG A 138 -11.23 -10.31 -7.13
CA ARG A 138 -10.56 -9.27 -6.36
C ARG A 138 -11.05 -7.85 -6.69
N ARG A 139 -11.39 -7.59 -7.97
CA ARG A 139 -12.01 -6.30 -8.36
C ARG A 139 -13.43 -6.13 -7.82
N VAL A 140 -14.18 -7.22 -7.62
CA VAL A 140 -15.47 -7.16 -6.89
C VAL A 140 -15.22 -6.79 -5.43
N ASP A 141 -14.23 -7.38 -4.75
CA ASP A 141 -13.92 -7.03 -3.35
C ASP A 141 -13.62 -5.54 -3.22
N VAL A 142 -12.85 -4.98 -4.17
CA VAL A 142 -12.60 -3.53 -4.20
C VAL A 142 -13.90 -2.75 -4.40
N ALA A 143 -14.78 -3.18 -5.32
CA ALA A 143 -16.08 -2.56 -5.51
C ALA A 143 -16.91 -2.54 -4.22
N LEU A 144 -16.89 -3.63 -3.45
CA LEU A 144 -17.57 -3.70 -2.15
C LEU A 144 -16.94 -2.79 -1.11
N GLY A 145 -15.62 -2.60 -1.15
CA GLY A 145 -14.90 -1.68 -0.25
C GLY A 145 -15.22 -0.21 -0.51
N ILE A 146 -15.49 0.17 -1.77
CA ILE A 146 -15.71 1.56 -2.15
C ILE A 146 -17.18 1.95 -2.32
N ILE A 147 -18.12 0.98 -2.32
CA ILE A 147 -19.55 1.26 -2.56
C ILE A 147 -20.15 2.21 -1.51
N GLY A 148 -19.63 2.21 -0.29
CA GLY A 148 -20.08 3.06 0.80
C GLY A 148 -19.59 4.50 0.73
N ASP A 149 -18.82 4.88 -0.28
CA ASP A 149 -18.13 6.17 -0.40
C ASP A 149 -17.29 6.49 0.84
N PRO A 150 -16.29 5.65 1.18
CA PRO A 150 -15.58 5.74 2.45
C PRO A 150 -14.63 6.94 2.51
N GLU A 151 -14.50 7.56 3.70
CA GLU A 151 -13.48 8.56 3.99
C GLU A 151 -12.09 7.93 4.17
N LEU A 152 -12.05 6.65 4.60
CA LEU A 152 -10.83 5.85 4.76
C LEU A 152 -11.04 4.44 4.20
N LEU A 153 -10.16 4.04 3.28
CA LEU A 153 -10.16 2.73 2.66
C LEU A 153 -8.95 1.92 3.12
N PHE A 154 -9.20 0.74 3.67
CA PHE A 154 -8.19 -0.26 4.01
C PHE A 154 -8.08 -1.29 2.90
N LEU A 155 -6.86 -1.57 2.44
CA LEU A 155 -6.56 -2.51 1.37
C LEU A 155 -5.47 -3.49 1.84
N ASP A 156 -5.83 -4.75 2.07
CA ASP A 156 -4.85 -5.76 2.47
C ASP A 156 -4.39 -6.56 1.23
N GLU A 157 -3.14 -6.31 0.79
CA GLU A 157 -2.49 -6.90 -0.38
C GLU A 157 -3.40 -6.88 -1.65
N PRO A 158 -3.87 -5.71 -2.09
CA PRO A 158 -5.00 -5.60 -3.02
C PRO A 158 -4.72 -6.15 -4.42
N THR A 159 -3.47 -6.17 -4.89
CA THR A 159 -3.09 -6.58 -6.25
C THR A 159 -2.55 -8.00 -6.35
N THR A 160 -2.58 -8.76 -5.27
CA THR A 160 -2.13 -10.16 -5.28
C THR A 160 -2.92 -10.96 -6.31
N GLY A 161 -2.19 -11.61 -7.25
CA GLY A 161 -2.78 -12.39 -8.34
C GLY A 161 -3.28 -11.57 -9.53
N PHE A 162 -3.04 -10.26 -9.59
CA PHE A 162 -3.33 -9.46 -10.77
C PHE A 162 -2.25 -9.66 -11.86
N ASP A 163 -2.71 -9.69 -13.11
CA ASP A 163 -1.81 -9.48 -14.24
C ASP A 163 -1.34 -8.00 -14.30
N PRO A 164 -0.26 -7.69 -15.07
CA PRO A 164 0.28 -6.32 -15.11
C PRO A 164 -0.73 -5.26 -15.56
N ASP A 165 -1.66 -5.60 -16.45
CA ASP A 165 -2.66 -4.64 -16.94
C ASP A 165 -3.77 -4.42 -15.92
N ALA A 166 -4.21 -5.47 -15.23
CA ALA A 166 -5.15 -5.36 -14.12
C ALA A 166 -4.57 -4.51 -12.98
N ARG A 167 -3.27 -4.71 -12.65
CA ARG A 167 -2.56 -3.91 -11.64
C ARG A 167 -2.51 -2.43 -12.01
N ARG A 168 -2.16 -2.08 -13.24
CA ARG A 168 -2.14 -0.67 -13.71
C ARG A 168 -3.51 -0.02 -13.65
N ARG A 169 -4.57 -0.74 -14.03
CA ARG A 169 -5.95 -0.23 -13.92
C ARG A 169 -6.36 0.01 -12.46
N PHE A 170 -5.96 -0.90 -11.59
CA PHE A 170 -6.19 -0.76 -10.16
C PHE A 170 -5.45 0.46 -9.59
N TRP A 171 -4.19 0.69 -9.96
CA TRP A 171 -3.44 1.87 -9.52
C TRP A 171 -4.13 3.16 -9.92
N LYS A 172 -4.62 3.26 -11.17
CA LYS A 172 -5.41 4.42 -11.61
C LYS A 172 -6.70 4.63 -10.78
N LEU A 173 -7.36 3.56 -10.38
CA LEU A 173 -8.51 3.64 -9.50
C LEU A 173 -8.12 4.21 -8.13
N ILE A 174 -7.01 3.75 -7.54
CA ILE A 174 -6.51 4.26 -6.26
C ILE A 174 -6.12 5.74 -6.36
N GLU A 175 -5.43 6.13 -7.44
CA GLU A 175 -5.11 7.54 -7.73
C GLU A 175 -6.37 8.40 -7.83
N SER A 176 -7.42 7.91 -8.50
CA SER A 176 -8.70 8.61 -8.61
C SER A 176 -9.38 8.78 -7.24
N LEU A 177 -9.46 7.70 -6.44
CA LEU A 177 -10.07 7.77 -5.11
C LEU A 177 -9.32 8.72 -4.17
N ALA A 178 -7.99 8.70 -4.21
CA ALA A 178 -7.16 9.64 -3.45
C ALA A 178 -7.36 11.08 -3.93
N GLY A 179 -7.44 11.29 -5.25
CA GLY A 179 -7.75 12.59 -5.87
C GLY A 179 -9.11 13.14 -5.46
N ASP A 180 -10.08 12.28 -5.20
CA ASP A 180 -11.41 12.61 -4.67
C ASP A 180 -11.41 12.86 -3.14
N GLY A 181 -10.26 12.70 -2.47
CA GLY A 181 -10.07 12.98 -1.04
C GLY A 181 -10.18 11.76 -0.14
N THR A 182 -10.35 10.54 -0.67
CA THR A 182 -10.36 9.30 0.14
C THR A 182 -8.96 9.06 0.72
N THR A 183 -8.87 8.87 2.04
CA THR A 183 -7.64 8.40 2.68
C THR A 183 -7.47 6.90 2.41
N ILE A 184 -6.26 6.44 2.10
CA ILE A 184 -6.02 5.03 1.79
C ILE A 184 -4.87 4.49 2.62
N LEU A 185 -5.11 3.39 3.34
CA LEU A 185 -4.08 2.59 3.97
C LEU A 185 -4.00 1.24 3.27
N LEU A 186 -2.90 0.99 2.58
CA LEU A 186 -2.67 -0.29 1.93
C LEU A 186 -1.50 -1.05 2.58
N THR A 187 -1.65 -2.37 2.70
CA THR A 187 -0.51 -3.26 2.95
C THR A 187 -0.07 -3.85 1.62
N THR A 188 1.21 -3.97 1.44
CA THR A 188 1.76 -4.65 0.26
C THR A 188 3.14 -5.23 0.56
N HIS A 189 3.52 -6.25 -0.18
CA HIS A 189 4.89 -6.74 -0.29
C HIS A 189 5.51 -6.39 -1.66
N TYR A 190 4.74 -5.76 -2.54
CA TYR A 190 5.20 -5.24 -3.83
C TYR A 190 5.70 -3.80 -3.64
N LEU A 191 7.00 -3.63 -3.76
CA LEU A 191 7.66 -2.34 -3.54
C LEU A 191 7.36 -1.34 -4.67
N ASP A 192 7.17 -1.83 -5.89
CA ASP A 192 6.72 -1.06 -7.05
C ASP A 192 5.32 -0.44 -6.85
N GLU A 193 4.42 -1.16 -6.16
CA GLU A 193 3.11 -0.65 -5.78
C GLU A 193 3.20 0.50 -4.77
N ALA A 194 4.01 0.32 -3.73
CA ALA A 194 4.24 1.38 -2.75
C ALA A 194 4.93 2.60 -3.38
N GLU A 195 5.88 2.39 -4.29
CA GLU A 195 6.60 3.47 -4.98
C GLU A 195 5.70 4.25 -5.95
N ALA A 196 4.73 3.56 -6.59
CA ALA A 196 3.80 4.17 -7.54
C ALA A 196 2.66 4.93 -6.86
N LEU A 197 2.13 4.42 -5.75
CA LEU A 197 0.87 4.90 -5.17
C LEU A 197 1.03 5.72 -3.90
N ALA A 198 2.04 5.42 -3.06
CA ALA A 198 2.07 5.95 -1.72
C ALA A 198 2.69 7.36 -1.64
N ASP A 199 2.00 8.27 -0.95
CA ASP A 199 2.59 9.53 -0.50
C ASP A 199 3.60 9.28 0.62
N ARG A 200 3.29 8.33 1.50
CA ARG A 200 4.16 7.89 2.60
C ARG A 200 4.17 6.39 2.75
N VAL A 201 5.32 5.87 3.13
CA VAL A 201 5.55 4.45 3.38
C VAL A 201 6.03 4.27 4.81
N GLY A 202 5.44 3.32 5.53
CA GLY A 202 5.92 2.82 6.81
C GLY A 202 6.51 1.42 6.65
N VAL A 203 7.71 1.20 7.13
CA VAL A 203 8.32 -0.14 7.18
C VAL A 203 8.15 -0.73 8.57
N ILE A 204 7.49 -1.89 8.65
CA ILE A 204 7.29 -2.62 9.91
C ILE A 204 8.11 -3.91 9.90
N ALA A 205 8.90 -4.13 10.95
CA ALA A 205 9.67 -5.35 11.18
C ALA A 205 9.64 -5.70 12.68
N GLY A 206 9.53 -7.00 13.00
CA GLY A 206 9.49 -7.46 14.39
C GLY A 206 8.40 -6.80 15.25
N GLY A 207 7.24 -6.45 14.66
CA GLY A 207 6.15 -5.77 15.35
C GLY A 207 6.39 -4.28 15.63
N ARG A 208 7.45 -3.67 15.08
CA ARG A 208 7.81 -2.27 15.28
C ARG A 208 7.85 -1.51 13.95
N LEU A 209 7.45 -0.25 13.99
CA LEU A 209 7.64 0.66 12.86
C LEU A 209 9.11 1.12 12.86
N VAL A 210 9.86 0.70 11.83
CA VAL A 210 11.31 0.96 11.71
C VAL A 210 11.53 2.37 11.18
N GLU A 211 10.80 2.75 10.14
CA GLU A 211 10.91 4.06 9.50
C GLU A 211 9.60 4.46 8.81
N VAL A 212 9.35 5.76 8.73
CA VAL A 212 8.24 6.34 7.95
C VAL A 212 8.78 7.51 7.13
N GLY A 213 8.57 7.48 5.83
CA GLY A 213 9.02 8.54 4.92
C GLY A 213 8.27 8.52 3.60
N THR A 214 8.59 9.44 2.70
CA THR A 214 8.16 9.30 1.30
C THR A 214 8.93 8.14 0.64
N PRO A 215 8.40 7.50 -0.41
CA PRO A 215 9.14 6.45 -1.13
C PRO A 215 10.54 6.88 -1.57
N ARG A 216 10.74 8.18 -1.84
CA ARG A 216 12.04 8.74 -2.27
C ARG A 216 13.02 8.97 -1.13
N GLU A 217 12.54 9.27 0.07
CA GLU A 217 13.37 9.62 1.23
C GLU A 217 13.72 8.40 2.08
N LEU A 218 12.91 7.35 2.03
CA LEU A 218 13.04 6.17 2.87
C LEU A 218 14.47 5.61 2.82
N GLY A 219 15.07 5.34 4.00
CA GLY A 219 16.45 4.85 4.14
C GLY A 219 17.52 5.79 3.57
N GLY A 220 17.24 7.08 3.50
CA GLY A 220 18.18 8.06 2.98
C GLY A 220 18.40 8.01 1.47
N ARG A 221 17.52 7.35 0.69
CA ARG A 221 17.63 7.20 -0.78
C ARG A 221 17.86 8.52 -1.51
N ALA A 222 17.21 9.60 -1.07
CA ALA A 222 17.33 10.91 -1.70
C ALA A 222 18.78 11.43 -1.73
N THR A 223 19.56 11.08 -0.71
CA THR A 223 20.97 11.50 -0.54
C THR A 223 21.97 10.37 -0.77
N ALA A 224 21.50 9.16 -1.10
CA ALA A 224 22.36 8.00 -1.34
C ALA A 224 23.29 8.22 -2.53
N LYS A 225 24.51 7.67 -2.44
CA LYS A 225 25.44 7.66 -3.56
C LYS A 225 24.86 6.92 -4.74
N ALA A 226 25.06 7.46 -5.94
CA ALA A 226 24.80 6.75 -7.17
C ALA A 226 25.98 5.83 -7.48
N ARG A 227 25.67 4.64 -7.99
CA ARG A 227 26.66 3.72 -8.55
C ARG A 227 26.76 3.96 -10.04
N VAL A 228 27.93 4.38 -10.50
CA VAL A 228 28.29 4.51 -11.93
C VAL A 228 29.08 3.26 -12.30
N SER A 229 28.60 2.48 -13.25
CA SER A 229 29.27 1.28 -13.73
C SER A 229 29.53 1.40 -15.25
N TRP A 230 30.68 0.89 -15.71
CA TRP A 230 31.06 0.91 -17.10
C TRP A 230 32.02 -0.25 -17.42
N THR A 231 32.28 -0.49 -18.71
CA THR A 231 33.28 -1.45 -19.14
C THR A 231 34.54 -0.71 -19.56
N GLY A 232 35.60 -0.82 -18.75
CA GLY A 232 36.92 -0.28 -19.06
C GLY A 232 37.79 -1.28 -19.83
N PRO A 233 39.01 -0.88 -20.21
CA PRO A 233 39.97 -1.75 -20.93
C PRO A 233 40.32 -3.05 -20.17
N GLU A 234 40.26 -3.02 -18.81
CA GLU A 234 40.57 -4.13 -17.95
C GLU A 234 39.32 -4.92 -17.49
N GLY A 235 38.13 -4.58 -18.05
CA GLY A 235 36.86 -5.21 -17.72
C GLY A 235 35.88 -4.29 -17.00
N PRO A 236 34.83 -4.86 -16.37
CA PRO A 236 33.78 -4.09 -15.68
C PRO A 236 34.35 -3.30 -14.50
N GLN A 237 33.98 -2.03 -14.41
CA GLN A 237 34.36 -1.11 -13.33
C GLN A 237 33.12 -0.45 -12.75
N ALA A 238 33.20 -0.05 -11.46
CA ALA A 238 32.11 0.68 -10.80
C ALA A 238 32.68 1.64 -9.75
N LEU A 239 31.98 2.77 -9.56
CA LEU A 239 32.30 3.80 -8.59
C LEU A 239 31.03 4.32 -7.91
N GLU A 240 31.04 4.47 -6.59
CA GLU A 240 29.97 5.11 -5.84
C GLU A 240 30.27 6.61 -5.62
N THR A 241 29.33 7.47 -6.00
CA THR A 241 29.51 8.92 -5.96
C THR A 241 28.23 9.69 -5.66
N HIS A 242 28.36 10.86 -5.02
CA HIS A 242 27.27 11.84 -4.91
C HIS A 242 27.12 12.70 -6.17
N SER A 243 28.14 12.72 -7.05
CA SER A 243 28.19 13.54 -8.26
C SER A 243 28.31 12.68 -9.53
N PRO A 244 27.28 11.85 -9.86
CA PRO A 244 27.37 10.92 -11.00
C PRO A 244 27.60 11.62 -12.34
N THR A 245 27.01 12.80 -12.54
CA THR A 245 27.18 13.59 -13.76
C THR A 245 28.65 13.98 -13.99
N GLN A 246 29.37 14.33 -12.93
CA GLN A 246 30.80 14.67 -13.03
C GLN A 246 31.61 13.44 -13.44
N VAL A 247 31.36 12.27 -12.81
CA VAL A 247 32.05 11.02 -13.14
C VAL A 247 31.79 10.62 -14.58
N VAL A 248 30.54 10.71 -15.05
CA VAL A 248 30.18 10.42 -16.45
C VAL A 248 30.90 11.37 -17.41
N SER A 249 30.99 12.67 -17.08
CA SER A 249 31.72 13.64 -17.91
C SER A 249 33.21 13.32 -18.00
N GLU A 250 33.86 12.96 -16.89
CA GLU A 250 35.26 12.55 -16.86
C GLU A 250 35.51 11.25 -17.66
N LEU A 251 34.60 10.29 -17.55
CA LEU A 251 34.67 9.06 -18.33
C LEU A 251 34.49 9.33 -19.84
N SER A 252 33.52 10.19 -20.21
CA SER A 252 33.29 10.56 -21.62
C SER A 252 34.54 11.15 -22.28
N GLN A 253 35.32 11.94 -21.55
CA GLN A 253 36.60 12.47 -22.03
C GLN A 253 37.67 11.36 -22.21
N LYS A 254 37.67 10.35 -21.32
CA LYS A 254 38.63 9.23 -21.39
C LYS A 254 38.35 8.24 -22.53
N PHE A 255 37.05 8.07 -22.86
CA PHE A 255 36.59 7.14 -23.90
C PHE A 255 36.36 7.81 -25.24
N ASP A 256 36.70 9.12 -25.39
CA ASP A 256 36.54 9.90 -26.60
C ASP A 256 35.12 9.79 -27.20
N GLY A 257 34.10 9.80 -26.32
CA GLY A 257 32.69 9.74 -26.70
C GLY A 257 31.85 8.76 -25.88
N GLU A 258 31.34 7.72 -26.51
CA GLU A 258 30.42 6.80 -25.85
C GLU A 258 31.15 5.83 -24.89
N ILE A 259 30.60 5.72 -23.66
CA ILE A 259 31.18 4.88 -22.61
C ILE A 259 30.55 3.48 -22.66
N PRO A 260 31.31 2.41 -22.96
CA PRO A 260 30.78 1.07 -23.11
C PRO A 260 30.13 0.57 -21.81
N GLY A 261 28.89 0.08 -21.88
CA GLY A 261 28.19 -0.50 -20.75
C GLY A 261 27.88 0.48 -19.60
N LEU A 262 27.82 1.80 -19.89
CA LEU A 262 27.51 2.82 -18.90
C LEU A 262 26.14 2.60 -18.29
N THR A 263 26.11 2.49 -16.96
CA THR A 263 24.87 2.54 -16.16
C THR A 263 25.08 3.48 -14.98
N VAL A 264 24.03 4.23 -14.64
CA VAL A 264 23.99 5.06 -13.45
C VAL A 264 22.77 4.66 -12.65
N THR A 265 22.99 4.04 -11.51
CA THR A 265 21.91 3.55 -10.65
C THR A 265 21.98 4.21 -9.28
N ARG A 266 20.81 4.45 -8.67
CA ARG A 266 20.68 4.78 -7.26
C ARG A 266 20.03 3.61 -6.56
N PRO A 267 20.19 3.46 -5.22
CA PRO A 267 19.50 2.40 -4.48
C PRO A 267 17.98 2.44 -4.76
N THR A 268 17.43 1.28 -5.06
CA THR A 268 15.99 1.09 -5.25
C THR A 268 15.29 1.10 -3.88
N LEU A 269 13.95 1.17 -3.87
CA LEU A 269 13.19 0.97 -2.64
C LEU A 269 13.43 -0.45 -2.09
N GLU A 270 13.66 -1.42 -2.96
CA GLU A 270 13.97 -2.81 -2.60
C GLU A 270 15.31 -2.92 -1.87
N ASP A 271 16.38 -2.32 -2.41
CA ASP A 271 17.70 -2.33 -1.75
C ASP A 271 17.61 -1.73 -0.34
N THR A 272 16.90 -0.62 -0.23
CA THR A 272 16.70 0.08 1.03
C THR A 272 15.86 -0.74 2.01
N TYR A 273 14.74 -1.27 1.57
CA TYR A 273 13.87 -2.13 2.37
C TYR A 273 14.62 -3.36 2.90
N LEU A 274 15.37 -4.04 2.03
CA LEU A 274 16.18 -5.20 2.42
C LEU A 274 17.25 -4.85 3.46
N SER A 275 17.86 -3.67 3.35
CA SER A 275 18.83 -3.20 4.36
C SER A 275 18.17 -2.94 5.72
N MET A 276 16.96 -2.40 5.75
CA MET A 276 16.21 -2.13 6.99
C MET A 276 15.77 -3.41 7.71
N ILE A 277 15.23 -4.40 6.96
CA ILE A 277 14.77 -5.65 7.56
C ILE A 277 15.90 -6.65 7.83
N GLY A 278 17.06 -6.48 7.16
CA GLY A 278 18.26 -7.31 7.35
C GLY A 278 19.11 -6.92 8.55
N ALA A 279 18.98 -5.67 9.03
CA ALA A 279 19.72 -5.16 10.20
C ALA A 279 19.21 -5.73 11.54
N ASP A 280 18.03 -6.37 11.56
CA ASP A 280 17.41 -6.99 12.74
C ASP A 280 17.65 -8.53 12.84
N ARG A 281 18.61 -9.08 12.09
CA ARG A 281 18.98 -10.50 12.19
C ARG A 281 20.31 -10.72 12.88
#